data_6cb9e3d0589477bdcf9cb7a471010bd8
#
_entry.id   6cb9e3d0589477bdcf9cb7a471010bd8
#
_cell.length_a   1.000
_cell.length_b   1.000
_cell.length_c   1.000
_cell.angle_alpha   90.00
_cell.angle_beta   90.00
_cell.angle_gamma   90.00
#
_symmetry.space_group_name_H-M   'P 1'
#
loop_
_entity.id
_entity.type
_entity.pdbx_description
1 polymer ?
#
loop_
_entity_poly.entity_id
_entity_poly.type
_entity_poly.pdbx_seq_one_letter_code
_entity_poly.pdbx_strand_id
1 'polypeptide(L)'
;MKQTQLAPYKKNAAMQLIVATGTGFIIFHFTRVVMLILGVTGIDAMSRTASNTALPEVHQFPHVWWTLFSYAWVHIGFWEWVTNMVWTYTFAQAIQNLVGYKQVIPIFVYGILIGGLCFLGIQLLPFQNYMYVNWMLGSYAGVMALGVAILTLSPKHKFYVGNQFAIPMYVVVLIYAALSIGNFYTSLPKLALMGSAALSGFLYVKLLRRGIPIGTWVYDLFSVLEAKTINQEQQALKEIEEKKSALDIILDKIHESGMESLSAKEKEQLKELSQS
;
A
#
# COMPACT_ATOMS: atom_id res chain seq x y z
N MET A 1 -15.46 24.73 17.26
CA MET A 1 -14.65 23.54 16.90
C MET A 1 -14.53 23.50 15.39
N LYS A 2 -13.35 23.77 14.82
CA LYS A 2 -13.11 23.49 13.40
C LYS A 2 -13.10 21.97 13.24
N GLN A 3 -14.09 21.40 12.56
CA GLN A 3 -14.03 20.02 12.11
C GLN A 3 -12.76 19.90 11.25
N THR A 4 -11.79 19.16 11.73
CA THR A 4 -10.63 18.74 10.95
C THR A 4 -11.15 17.78 9.87
N GLN A 5 -11.56 18.33 8.74
CA GLN A 5 -11.90 17.49 7.57
C GLN A 5 -10.64 16.73 7.18
N LEU A 6 -10.74 15.41 7.20
CA LEU A 6 -9.67 14.56 6.68
C LEU A 6 -9.38 14.96 5.22
N ALA A 7 -8.11 15.02 4.86
CA ALA A 7 -7.73 15.29 3.49
C ALA A 7 -8.41 14.27 2.55
N PRO A 8 -8.82 14.68 1.34
CA PRO A 8 -9.37 13.76 0.35
C PRO A 8 -8.43 12.56 0.15
N TYR A 9 -8.96 11.36 -0.09
CA TYR A 9 -8.18 10.12 -0.26
C TYR A 9 -6.96 10.30 -1.17
N LYS A 10 -7.13 10.98 -2.31
CA LYS A 10 -6.05 11.29 -3.28
C LYS A 10 -4.87 12.10 -2.69
N LYS A 11 -5.10 12.83 -1.61
CA LYS A 11 -4.09 13.64 -0.91
C LYS A 11 -3.76 13.10 0.48
N ASN A 12 -4.11 11.84 0.76
CA ASN A 12 -3.88 11.18 2.05
C ASN A 12 -3.06 9.90 1.85
N ALA A 13 -1.75 10.03 1.80
CA ALA A 13 -0.85 8.91 1.60
C ALA A 13 -0.89 7.89 2.76
N ALA A 14 -1.18 8.32 3.99
CA ALA A 14 -1.38 7.41 5.12
C ALA A 14 -2.55 6.45 4.85
N MET A 15 -3.68 6.98 4.38
CA MET A 15 -4.84 6.17 4.04
C MET A 15 -4.59 5.27 2.82
N GLN A 16 -3.86 5.77 1.82
CA GLN A 16 -3.49 4.97 0.65
C GLN A 16 -2.65 3.74 1.02
N LEU A 17 -1.67 3.89 1.93
CA LEU A 17 -0.88 2.77 2.43
C LEU A 17 -1.74 1.76 3.22
N ILE A 18 -2.66 2.23 4.06
CA ILE A 18 -3.58 1.36 4.81
C ILE A 18 -4.48 0.58 3.87
N VAL A 19 -5.06 1.23 2.87
CA VAL A 19 -5.92 0.56 1.88
C VAL A 19 -5.12 -0.44 1.06
N ALA A 20 -3.92 -0.09 0.61
CA ALA A 20 -3.07 -0.99 -0.17
C ALA A 20 -2.68 -2.24 0.62
N THR A 21 -2.24 -2.09 1.88
CA THR A 21 -1.91 -3.24 2.76
C THR A 21 -3.15 -4.04 3.16
N GLY A 22 -4.30 -3.37 3.36
CA GLY A 22 -5.59 -4.03 3.61
C GLY A 22 -6.05 -4.88 2.42
N THR A 23 -5.88 -4.37 1.21
CA THR A 23 -6.13 -5.12 -0.02
C THR A 23 -5.22 -6.35 -0.11
N GLY A 24 -3.92 -6.18 0.16
CA GLY A 24 -2.97 -7.29 0.21
C GLY A 24 -3.35 -8.35 1.25
N PHE A 25 -3.76 -7.91 2.46
CA PHE A 25 -4.27 -8.80 3.51
C PHE A 25 -5.49 -9.61 3.06
N ILE A 26 -6.47 -8.94 2.47
CA ILE A 26 -7.71 -9.60 1.97
C ILE A 26 -7.37 -10.60 0.87
N ILE A 27 -6.57 -10.23 -0.13
CA ILE A 27 -6.20 -11.12 -1.23
C ILE A 27 -5.45 -12.36 -0.70
N PHE A 28 -4.52 -12.17 0.24
CA PHE A 28 -3.77 -13.27 0.83
C PHE A 28 -4.68 -14.29 1.53
N HIS A 29 -5.59 -13.82 2.38
CA HIS A 29 -6.51 -14.69 3.10
C HIS A 29 -7.57 -15.31 2.19
N PHE A 30 -8.06 -14.55 1.20
CA PHE A 30 -8.98 -15.08 0.18
C PHE A 30 -8.34 -16.22 -0.62
N THR A 31 -7.10 -16.06 -1.07
CA THR A 31 -6.36 -17.13 -1.77
C THR A 31 -6.26 -18.39 -0.92
N ARG A 32 -6.00 -18.27 0.39
CA ARG A 32 -5.98 -19.40 1.32
C ARG A 32 -7.33 -20.09 1.43
N VAL A 33 -8.42 -19.33 1.52
CA VAL A 33 -9.79 -19.89 1.56
C VAL A 33 -10.09 -20.65 0.28
N VAL A 34 -9.75 -20.12 -0.89
CA VAL A 34 -9.93 -20.81 -2.17
C VAL A 34 -9.15 -22.13 -2.20
N MET A 35 -7.89 -22.14 -1.74
CA MET A 35 -7.09 -23.36 -1.66
C MET A 35 -7.72 -24.41 -0.73
N LEU A 36 -8.28 -24.00 0.41
CA LEU A 36 -8.99 -24.90 1.33
C LEU A 36 -10.24 -25.52 0.67
N ILE A 37 -11.00 -24.73 -0.08
CA ILE A 37 -12.17 -25.21 -0.84
C ILE A 37 -11.74 -26.24 -1.90
N LEU A 38 -10.56 -26.06 -2.50
CA LEU A 38 -9.98 -26.99 -3.47
C LEU A 38 -9.34 -28.24 -2.82
N GLY A 39 -9.50 -28.43 -1.51
CA GLY A 39 -9.03 -29.62 -0.79
C GLY A 39 -7.56 -29.58 -0.36
N VAL A 40 -6.89 -28.42 -0.46
CA VAL A 40 -5.53 -28.25 0.07
C VAL A 40 -5.58 -28.11 1.59
N THR A 41 -4.71 -28.81 2.33
CA THR A 41 -4.68 -28.71 3.80
C THR A 41 -4.38 -27.27 4.25
N GLY A 42 -4.82 -26.89 5.46
CA GLY A 42 -4.63 -25.54 5.96
C GLY A 42 -3.14 -25.13 6.07
N ILE A 43 -2.26 -26.08 6.42
CA ILE A 43 -0.81 -25.89 6.50
C ILE A 43 -0.21 -25.68 5.10
N ASP A 44 -0.61 -26.51 4.13
CA ASP A 44 -0.12 -26.41 2.76
C ASP A 44 -0.64 -25.17 2.07
N ALA A 45 -1.88 -24.78 2.28
CA ALA A 45 -2.47 -23.54 1.77
C ALA A 45 -1.70 -22.32 2.28
N MET A 46 -1.33 -22.31 3.58
CA MET A 46 -0.52 -21.26 4.17
C MET A 46 0.89 -21.22 3.56
N SER A 47 1.55 -22.38 3.49
CA SER A 47 2.91 -22.49 2.94
C SER A 47 2.96 -22.04 1.47
N ARG A 48 2.05 -22.54 0.63
CA ARG A 48 2.00 -22.18 -0.80
C ARG A 48 1.68 -20.70 -1.04
N THR A 49 0.80 -20.11 -0.24
CA THR A 49 0.49 -18.67 -0.37
C THR A 49 1.67 -17.82 0.10
N ALA A 50 2.29 -18.19 1.22
CA ALA A 50 3.43 -17.48 1.78
C ALA A 50 4.67 -17.57 0.87
N SER A 51 4.96 -18.73 0.26
CA SER A 51 6.13 -18.91 -0.63
C SER A 51 6.10 -17.99 -1.87
N ASN A 52 4.92 -17.55 -2.29
CA ASN A 52 4.76 -16.66 -3.44
C ASN A 52 4.64 -15.17 -3.08
N THR A 53 4.50 -14.85 -1.79
CA THR A 53 4.30 -13.46 -1.34
C THR A 53 5.36 -12.99 -0.35
N ALA A 54 5.90 -13.89 0.47
CA ALA A 54 6.92 -13.59 1.46
C ALA A 54 8.30 -13.45 0.82
N LEU A 55 9.13 -12.60 1.40
CA LEU A 55 10.54 -12.53 1.04
C LEU A 55 11.25 -13.78 1.58
N PRO A 56 11.75 -14.66 0.70
CA PRO A 56 12.26 -15.97 1.07
C PRO A 56 13.72 -15.93 1.50
N GLU A 57 14.29 -17.10 1.72
CA GLU A 57 15.75 -17.28 1.77
C GLU A 57 16.40 -16.90 0.44
N VAL A 58 17.64 -16.42 0.52
CA VAL A 58 18.37 -15.89 -0.64
C VAL A 58 18.47 -16.84 -1.81
N HIS A 59 18.56 -18.15 -1.54
CA HIS A 59 18.66 -19.18 -2.61
C HIS A 59 17.35 -19.35 -3.40
N GLN A 60 16.22 -19.08 -2.79
CA GLN A 60 14.91 -19.17 -3.42
C GLN A 60 14.52 -17.87 -4.15
N PHE A 61 15.09 -16.75 -3.74
CA PHE A 61 14.75 -15.42 -4.23
C PHE A 61 14.76 -15.26 -5.75
N PRO A 62 15.73 -15.81 -6.52
CA PRO A 62 15.72 -15.65 -7.98
C PRO A 62 14.45 -16.17 -8.66
N HIS A 63 13.79 -17.18 -8.09
CA HIS A 63 12.55 -17.76 -8.62
C HIS A 63 11.31 -16.94 -8.29
N VAL A 64 11.37 -16.08 -7.26
CA VAL A 64 10.26 -15.28 -6.76
C VAL A 64 10.68 -13.82 -6.48
N TRP A 65 11.44 -13.22 -7.39
CA TRP A 65 12.05 -11.89 -7.25
C TRP A 65 11.06 -10.77 -6.96
N TRP A 66 9.80 -10.90 -7.38
CA TRP A 66 8.71 -9.95 -7.08
C TRP A 66 8.41 -9.84 -5.58
N THR A 67 8.81 -10.86 -4.80
CA THR A 67 8.62 -10.86 -3.34
C THR A 67 9.40 -9.76 -2.65
N LEU A 68 10.43 -9.19 -3.28
CA LEU A 68 11.12 -8.00 -2.80
C LEU A 68 10.17 -6.81 -2.59
N PHE A 69 9.06 -6.78 -3.32
CA PHE A 69 8.06 -5.75 -3.20
C PHE A 69 6.78 -6.26 -2.50
N SER A 70 6.33 -7.48 -2.80
CA SER A 70 5.05 -7.99 -2.31
C SER A 70 5.03 -8.30 -0.81
N TYR A 71 6.17 -8.64 -0.19
CA TYR A 71 6.22 -9.05 1.21
C TYR A 71 5.68 -8.00 2.19
N ALA A 72 5.83 -6.72 1.85
CA ALA A 72 5.45 -5.62 2.72
C ALA A 72 3.94 -5.32 2.75
N TRP A 73 3.20 -5.84 1.77
CA TRP A 73 1.75 -5.57 1.64
C TRP A 73 0.89 -6.64 2.28
N VAL A 74 1.49 -7.75 2.71
CA VAL A 74 0.81 -8.92 3.22
C VAL A 74 1.15 -9.13 4.70
N HIS A 75 0.14 -9.51 5.49
CA HIS A 75 0.26 -9.86 6.90
C HIS A 75 -0.47 -11.16 7.18
N ILE A 76 0.07 -11.99 8.07
CA ILE A 76 -0.54 -13.27 8.42
C ILE A 76 -1.65 -13.09 9.45
N GLY A 77 -1.38 -12.30 10.48
CA GLY A 77 -2.29 -12.08 11.59
C GLY A 77 -3.09 -10.79 11.44
N PHE A 78 -4.38 -10.84 11.75
CA PHE A 78 -5.22 -9.63 11.76
C PHE A 78 -4.68 -8.56 12.72
N TRP A 79 -4.34 -8.94 13.93
CA TRP A 79 -3.80 -7.99 14.93
C TRP A 79 -2.41 -7.46 14.56
N GLU A 80 -1.60 -8.27 13.89
CA GLU A 80 -0.33 -7.84 13.32
C GLU A 80 -0.55 -6.75 12.27
N TRP A 81 -1.49 -6.96 11.35
CA TRP A 81 -1.86 -5.97 10.35
C TRP A 81 -2.38 -4.69 11.02
N VAL A 82 -3.37 -4.78 11.93
CA VAL A 82 -3.94 -3.63 12.63
C VAL A 82 -2.85 -2.82 13.33
N THR A 83 -1.98 -3.48 14.08
CA THR A 83 -0.89 -2.81 14.81
C THR A 83 0.05 -2.08 13.87
N ASN A 84 0.48 -2.73 12.77
CA ASN A 84 1.30 -2.06 11.76
C ASN A 84 0.60 -0.87 11.11
N MET A 85 -0.71 -0.94 10.89
CA MET A 85 -1.49 0.17 10.30
C MET A 85 -1.61 1.35 11.26
N VAL A 86 -1.74 1.13 12.56
CA VAL A 86 -1.71 2.20 13.56
C VAL A 86 -0.38 2.95 13.52
N TRP A 87 0.75 2.24 13.48
CA TRP A 87 2.07 2.85 13.35
C TRP A 87 2.26 3.56 12.01
N THR A 88 1.85 2.92 10.92
CA THR A 88 1.88 3.51 9.57
C THR A 88 1.11 4.82 9.55
N TYR A 89 -0.12 4.83 10.05
CA TYR A 89 -0.94 6.04 10.12
C TYR A 89 -0.27 7.14 10.93
N THR A 90 0.22 6.80 12.12
CA THR A 90 0.84 7.76 13.03
C THR A 90 2.05 8.46 12.41
N PHE A 91 2.96 7.68 11.82
CA PHE A 91 4.19 8.23 11.23
C PHE A 91 3.91 8.93 9.88
N ALA A 92 3.11 8.30 9.03
CA ALA A 92 2.75 8.87 7.73
C ALA A 92 1.99 10.19 7.86
N GLN A 93 1.02 10.27 8.79
CA GLN A 93 0.26 11.49 9.06
C GLN A 93 1.17 12.62 9.55
N ALA A 94 2.12 12.32 10.43
CA ALA A 94 3.07 13.31 10.90
C ALA A 94 3.98 13.82 9.77
N ILE A 95 4.48 12.93 8.89
CA ILE A 95 5.30 13.31 7.74
C ILE A 95 4.50 14.15 6.74
N GLN A 96 3.29 13.73 6.37
CA GLN A 96 2.49 14.47 5.38
C GLN A 96 2.09 15.86 5.87
N ASN A 97 1.94 16.06 7.17
CA ASN A 97 1.68 17.37 7.76
C ASN A 97 2.91 18.31 7.72
N LEU A 98 4.14 17.76 7.69
CA LEU A 98 5.37 18.55 7.70
C LEU A 98 5.91 18.83 6.31
N VAL A 99 5.91 17.83 5.41
CA VAL A 99 6.58 17.92 4.10
C VAL A 99 5.68 17.54 2.93
N GLY A 100 4.39 17.27 3.23
CA GLY A 100 3.39 16.92 2.22
C GLY A 100 3.27 15.40 1.97
N TYR A 101 2.08 15.01 1.50
CA TYR A 101 1.72 13.61 1.29
C TYR A 101 2.58 12.89 0.23
N LYS A 102 3.13 13.63 -0.73
CA LYS A 102 3.96 13.10 -1.83
C LYS A 102 5.26 12.44 -1.36
N GLN A 103 5.73 12.72 -0.14
CA GLN A 103 6.97 12.15 0.39
C GLN A 103 6.76 10.83 1.14
N VAL A 104 5.53 10.53 1.58
CA VAL A 104 5.24 9.38 2.45
C VAL A 104 5.46 8.06 1.74
N ILE A 105 4.82 7.88 0.57
CA ILE A 105 4.92 6.62 -0.20
C ILE A 105 6.35 6.32 -0.63
N PRO A 106 7.13 7.29 -1.18
CA PRO A 106 8.53 7.05 -1.50
C PRO A 106 9.37 6.61 -0.30
N ILE A 107 9.23 7.23 0.87
CA ILE A 107 9.96 6.83 2.07
C ILE A 107 9.63 5.38 2.43
N PHE A 108 8.35 5.01 2.41
CA PHE A 108 7.89 3.65 2.67
C PHE A 108 8.47 2.66 1.66
N VAL A 109 8.40 2.97 0.36
CA VAL A 109 8.91 2.11 -0.73
C VAL A 109 10.42 1.92 -0.63
N TYR A 110 11.19 2.98 -0.39
CA TYR A 110 12.63 2.84 -0.17
C TYR A 110 12.94 2.00 1.07
N GLY A 111 12.15 2.14 2.13
CA GLY A 111 12.28 1.31 3.34
C GLY A 111 12.13 -0.18 3.03
N ILE A 112 11.09 -0.57 2.30
CA ILE A 112 10.85 -1.97 1.96
C ILE A 112 11.89 -2.52 0.98
N LEU A 113 12.30 -1.75 -0.03
CA LEU A 113 13.29 -2.21 -1.01
C LEU A 113 14.68 -2.36 -0.40
N ILE A 114 15.19 -1.35 0.30
CA ILE A 114 16.52 -1.36 0.92
C ILE A 114 16.54 -2.36 2.06
N GLY A 115 15.46 -2.41 2.88
CA GLY A 115 15.31 -3.42 3.93
C GLY A 115 15.33 -4.84 3.38
N GLY A 116 14.54 -5.11 2.34
CA GLY A 116 14.48 -6.42 1.70
C GLY A 116 15.80 -6.84 1.06
N LEU A 117 16.49 -5.93 0.37
CA LEU A 117 17.83 -6.21 -0.19
C LEU A 117 18.85 -6.51 0.91
N CYS A 118 18.81 -5.79 2.02
CA CYS A 118 19.70 -6.06 3.15
C CYS A 118 19.37 -7.40 3.83
N PHE A 119 18.09 -7.76 3.96
CA PHE A 119 17.64 -9.07 4.44
C PHE A 119 18.23 -10.22 3.60
N LEU A 120 18.22 -10.09 2.28
CA LEU A 120 18.83 -11.07 1.37
C LEU A 120 20.35 -11.05 1.44
N GLY A 121 20.95 -9.86 1.44
CA GLY A 121 22.40 -9.69 1.42
C GLY A 121 23.10 -10.24 2.67
N ILE A 122 22.51 -10.06 3.86
CA ILE A 122 23.11 -10.55 5.10
C ILE A 122 23.19 -12.09 5.13
N GLN A 123 22.29 -12.79 4.42
CA GLN A 123 22.26 -14.24 4.32
C GLN A 123 23.42 -14.82 3.50
N LEU A 124 24.09 -13.98 2.70
CA LEU A 124 25.30 -14.37 1.94
C LEU A 124 26.56 -14.36 2.82
N LEU A 125 26.49 -13.84 4.05
CA LEU A 125 27.63 -13.76 4.94
C LEU A 125 27.78 -15.06 5.75
N PRO A 126 28.98 -15.44 6.19
CA PRO A 126 29.26 -16.71 6.86
C PRO A 126 28.81 -16.75 8.34
N PHE A 127 27.76 -16.05 8.71
CA PHE A 127 27.21 -16.00 10.07
C PHE A 127 26.09 -17.02 10.31
N GLN A 128 26.18 -18.21 9.73
CA GLN A 128 25.11 -19.22 9.71
C GLN A 128 24.56 -19.61 11.09
N ASN A 129 25.39 -19.59 12.13
CA ASN A 129 24.99 -19.98 13.50
C ASN A 129 24.04 -18.99 14.17
N TYR A 130 23.87 -17.79 13.61
CA TYR A 130 22.97 -16.73 14.12
C TYR A 130 21.82 -16.41 13.17
N MET A 131 21.70 -17.18 12.09
CA MET A 131 20.69 -16.94 11.06
C MET A 131 19.54 -17.93 11.18
N TYR A 132 18.59 -17.63 12.04
CA TYR A 132 17.28 -18.26 11.90
C TYR A 132 16.53 -17.53 10.78
N VAL A 133 16.59 -18.09 9.58
CA VAL A 133 15.95 -17.49 8.40
C VAL A 133 14.63 -18.19 8.18
N ASN A 134 13.58 -17.55 8.65
CA ASN A 134 12.25 -17.77 8.08
C ASN A 134 12.00 -16.63 7.09
N TRP A 135 11.14 -16.88 6.13
CA TRP A 135 10.59 -15.85 5.28
C TRP A 135 10.16 -14.59 6.05
N MET A 136 10.15 -13.43 5.36
CA MET A 136 9.70 -12.16 5.93
C MET A 136 8.40 -11.72 5.27
N LEU A 137 7.40 -11.36 6.08
CA LEU A 137 6.14 -10.73 5.69
C LEU A 137 5.86 -9.52 6.57
N GLY A 138 5.08 -8.59 6.06
CA GLY A 138 4.62 -7.42 6.79
C GLY A 138 5.37 -6.13 6.46
N SER A 139 4.71 -5.02 6.71
CA SER A 139 5.15 -3.65 6.39
C SER A 139 6.23 -3.09 7.32
N TYR A 140 6.82 -3.88 8.18
CA TYR A 140 7.75 -3.45 9.23
C TYR A 140 8.90 -2.55 8.73
N ALA A 141 9.51 -2.90 7.59
CA ALA A 141 10.59 -2.09 7.01
C ALA A 141 10.10 -0.71 6.57
N GLY A 142 8.97 -0.64 5.87
CA GLY A 142 8.38 0.62 5.47
C GLY A 142 7.99 1.50 6.65
N VAL A 143 7.39 0.91 7.68
CA VAL A 143 6.99 1.60 8.92
C VAL A 143 8.21 2.12 9.68
N MET A 144 9.30 1.32 9.78
CA MET A 144 10.54 1.76 10.39
C MET A 144 11.18 2.93 9.64
N ALA A 145 11.19 2.89 8.32
CA ALA A 145 11.68 4.00 7.50
C ALA A 145 10.88 5.28 7.75
N LEU A 146 9.54 5.20 7.81
CA LEU A 146 8.67 6.33 8.17
C LEU A 146 8.97 6.84 9.60
N GLY A 147 9.11 5.95 10.58
CA GLY A 147 9.42 6.30 11.96
C GLY A 147 10.74 7.09 12.09
N VAL A 148 11.79 6.62 11.43
CA VAL A 148 13.10 7.33 11.46
C VAL A 148 13.07 8.59 10.61
N ALA A 149 12.31 8.59 9.50
CA ALA A 149 12.15 9.79 8.70
C ALA A 149 11.49 10.93 9.48
N ILE A 150 10.42 10.68 10.25
CA ILE A 150 9.77 11.71 11.07
C ILE A 150 10.70 12.24 12.16
N LEU A 151 11.49 11.39 12.79
CA LEU A 151 12.50 11.84 13.76
C LEU A 151 13.56 12.72 13.12
N THR A 152 13.98 12.37 11.90
CA THR A 152 14.97 13.17 11.16
C THR A 152 14.37 14.50 10.70
N LEU A 153 13.10 14.53 10.29
CA LEU A 153 12.38 15.74 9.88
C LEU A 153 12.15 16.70 11.07
N SER A 154 11.69 16.17 12.19
CA SER A 154 11.34 16.99 13.34
C SER A 154 11.57 16.23 14.66
N PRO A 155 12.78 16.25 15.22
CA PRO A 155 13.12 15.54 16.46
C PRO A 155 12.25 15.94 17.65
N LYS A 156 11.76 17.17 17.66
CA LYS A 156 10.92 17.73 18.73
C LYS A 156 9.41 17.59 18.47
N HIS A 157 9.02 16.89 17.39
CA HIS A 157 7.62 16.69 17.07
C HIS A 157 6.89 15.94 18.20
N LYS A 158 5.68 16.38 18.51
CA LYS A 158 4.85 15.76 19.53
C LYS A 158 3.63 15.10 18.90
N PHE A 159 3.33 13.90 19.34
CA PHE A 159 2.12 13.19 19.03
C PHE A 159 1.09 13.51 20.12
N TYR A 160 -0.08 13.98 19.73
CA TYR A 160 -1.14 14.38 20.68
C TYR A 160 -2.18 13.26 20.77
N VAL A 161 -2.40 12.76 21.99
CA VAL A 161 -3.48 11.84 22.31
C VAL A 161 -4.58 12.66 22.99
N GLY A 162 -5.62 12.99 22.24
CA GLY A 162 -6.63 13.95 22.70
C GLY A 162 -6.06 15.37 22.89
N ASN A 163 -6.73 16.16 23.71
CA ASN A 163 -6.37 17.58 23.89
C ASN A 163 -5.31 17.84 24.98
N GLN A 164 -4.98 16.83 25.79
CA GLN A 164 -4.19 17.05 27.03
C GLN A 164 -2.87 16.30 27.07
N PHE A 165 -2.70 15.28 26.27
CA PHE A 165 -1.52 14.41 26.36
C PHE A 165 -0.65 14.52 25.13
N ALA A 166 0.56 15.03 25.31
CA ALA A 166 1.55 15.19 24.24
C ALA A 166 2.74 14.25 24.46
N ILE A 167 2.87 13.25 23.62
CA ILE A 167 3.99 12.29 23.67
C ILE A 167 5.04 12.74 22.67
N PRO A 168 6.32 12.89 23.06
CA PRO A 168 7.39 13.15 22.11
C PRO A 168 7.48 12.03 21.06
N MET A 169 7.59 12.38 19.78
CA MET A 169 7.59 11.42 18.67
C MET A 169 8.74 10.40 18.79
N TYR A 170 9.88 10.78 19.35
CA TYR A 170 10.98 9.85 19.56
C TYR A 170 10.60 8.70 20.51
N VAL A 171 9.76 8.94 21.54
CA VAL A 171 9.25 7.88 22.42
C VAL A 171 8.38 6.91 21.63
N VAL A 172 7.50 7.43 20.78
CA VAL A 172 6.60 6.63 19.93
C VAL A 172 7.40 5.73 18.99
N VAL A 173 8.45 6.27 18.35
CA VAL A 173 9.32 5.50 17.45
C VAL A 173 10.17 4.50 18.22
N LEU A 174 10.66 4.84 19.40
CA LEU A 174 11.42 3.90 20.25
C LEU A 174 10.54 2.73 20.70
N ILE A 175 9.28 2.96 21.06
CA ILE A 175 8.35 1.88 21.41
C ILE A 175 8.16 0.96 20.21
N TYR A 176 7.92 1.51 19.00
CA TYR A 176 7.79 0.72 17.80
C TYR A 176 9.05 -0.10 17.51
N ALA A 177 10.24 0.50 17.61
CA ALA A 177 11.51 -0.16 17.39
C ALA A 177 11.73 -1.29 18.41
N ALA A 178 11.47 -1.05 19.70
CA ALA A 178 11.60 -2.05 20.75
C ALA A 178 10.69 -3.26 20.55
N LEU A 179 9.40 -3.01 20.19
CA LEU A 179 8.45 -4.08 19.89
C LEU A 179 8.87 -4.89 18.65
N SER A 180 9.36 -4.23 17.61
CA SER A 180 9.84 -4.88 16.39
C SER A 180 11.10 -5.69 16.64
N ILE A 181 12.06 -5.16 17.40
CA ILE A 181 13.27 -5.91 17.81
C ILE A 181 12.87 -7.12 18.67
N GLY A 182 11.93 -6.96 19.61
CA GLY A 182 11.41 -8.05 20.43
C GLY A 182 10.78 -9.18 19.60
N ASN A 183 10.17 -8.86 18.44
CA ASN A 183 9.64 -9.87 17.53
C ASN A 183 10.73 -10.56 16.69
N PHE A 184 11.86 -9.90 16.43
CA PHE A 184 12.86 -10.35 15.45
C PHE A 184 14.25 -10.63 16.05
N TYR A 185 14.42 -10.54 17.37
CA TYR A 185 15.74 -10.64 18.03
C TYR A 185 16.50 -11.94 17.73
N THR A 186 15.79 -13.02 17.38
CA THR A 186 16.39 -14.31 17.02
C THR A 186 16.85 -14.40 15.55
N SER A 187 16.56 -13.40 14.73
CA SER A 187 16.83 -13.44 13.30
C SER A 187 17.67 -12.24 12.85
N LEU A 188 18.97 -12.47 12.68
CA LEU A 188 19.90 -11.43 12.20
C LEU A 188 19.45 -10.80 10.86
N PRO A 189 18.96 -11.56 9.83
CA PRO A 189 18.45 -10.97 8.61
C PRO A 189 17.28 -10.01 8.82
N LYS A 190 16.34 -10.33 9.73
CA LYS A 190 15.19 -9.45 10.05
C LYS A 190 15.63 -8.20 10.81
N LEU A 191 16.62 -8.31 11.71
CA LEU A 191 17.20 -7.15 12.36
C LEU A 191 17.96 -6.25 11.38
N ALA A 192 18.69 -6.85 10.44
CA ALA A 192 19.38 -6.12 9.36
C ALA A 192 18.40 -5.39 8.44
N LEU A 193 17.26 -6.03 8.11
CA LEU A 193 16.14 -5.39 7.39
C LEU A 193 15.65 -4.15 8.12
N MET A 194 15.42 -4.23 9.42
CA MET A 194 14.93 -3.11 10.24
C MET A 194 15.97 -1.97 10.30
N GLY A 195 17.25 -2.31 10.55
CA GLY A 195 18.34 -1.33 10.64
C GLY A 195 18.58 -0.60 9.31
N SER A 196 18.57 -1.32 8.20
CA SER A 196 18.75 -0.71 6.86
C SER A 196 17.54 0.10 6.41
N ALA A 197 16.33 -0.32 6.76
CA ALA A 197 15.12 0.47 6.54
C ALA A 197 15.15 1.78 7.36
N ALA A 198 15.59 1.74 8.61
CA ALA A 198 15.82 2.93 9.44
C ALA A 198 16.83 3.88 8.79
N LEU A 199 17.96 3.35 8.32
CA LEU A 199 18.98 4.13 7.61
C LEU A 199 18.43 4.73 6.31
N SER A 200 17.61 4.01 5.57
CA SER A 200 16.98 4.51 4.34
C SER A 200 16.09 5.73 4.60
N GLY A 201 15.26 5.69 5.64
CA GLY A 201 14.42 6.81 6.06
C GLY A 201 15.24 8.04 6.47
N PHE A 202 16.34 7.82 7.21
CA PHE A 202 17.28 8.88 7.57
C PHE A 202 17.93 9.52 6.35
N LEU A 203 18.50 8.71 5.46
CA LEU A 203 19.17 9.19 4.24
C LEU A 203 18.21 9.90 3.30
N TYR A 204 16.99 9.36 3.13
CA TYR A 204 15.96 10.00 2.33
C TYR A 204 15.71 11.45 2.77
N VAL A 205 15.50 11.67 4.06
CA VAL A 205 15.27 13.02 4.60
C VAL A 205 16.50 13.91 4.46
N LYS A 206 17.71 13.37 4.63
CA LYS A 206 18.95 14.13 4.41
C LYS A 206 19.09 14.59 2.95
N LEU A 207 18.77 13.74 1.99
CA LEU A 207 18.76 14.09 0.57
C LEU A 207 17.65 15.09 0.23
N LEU A 208 16.46 14.88 0.78
CA LEU A 208 15.34 15.82 0.61
C LEU A 208 15.70 17.23 1.10
N ARG A 209 16.38 17.34 2.25
CA ARG A 209 16.86 18.64 2.78
C ARG A 209 17.93 19.30 1.94
N ARG A 210 18.65 18.52 1.13
CA ARG A 210 19.62 19.05 0.14
C ARG A 210 18.98 19.42 -1.18
N GLY A 211 17.65 19.33 -1.29
CA GLY A 211 16.92 19.62 -2.52
C GLY A 211 16.98 18.52 -3.57
N ILE A 212 17.40 17.30 -3.20
CA ILE A 212 17.46 16.16 -4.12
C ILE A 212 16.15 15.35 -3.99
N PRO A 213 15.21 15.47 -4.95
CA PRO A 213 13.90 14.86 -4.85
C PRO A 213 13.92 13.40 -5.36
N ILE A 214 14.57 12.49 -4.61
CA ILE A 214 14.70 11.08 -5.01
C ILE A 214 13.37 10.31 -5.05
N GLY A 215 12.28 10.86 -4.52
CA GLY A 215 10.99 10.20 -4.45
C GLY A 215 10.01 10.56 -5.57
N THR A 216 10.32 11.51 -6.46
CA THR A 216 9.40 11.98 -7.51
C THR A 216 8.98 10.87 -8.46
N TRP A 217 9.90 10.01 -8.87
CA TRP A 217 9.64 8.91 -9.80
C TRP A 217 8.59 7.90 -9.26
N VAL A 218 8.60 7.65 -7.95
CA VAL A 218 7.61 6.77 -7.32
C VAL A 218 6.22 7.39 -7.44
N TYR A 219 6.12 8.68 -7.16
CA TYR A 219 4.86 9.40 -7.27
C TYR A 219 4.39 9.49 -8.72
N ASP A 220 5.29 9.79 -9.64
CA ASP A 220 4.98 9.91 -11.07
C ASP A 220 4.49 8.59 -11.65
N LEU A 221 5.08 7.46 -11.25
CA LEU A 221 4.62 6.14 -11.63
C LEU A 221 3.15 5.88 -11.21
N PHE A 222 2.82 6.21 -9.96
CA PHE A 222 1.45 6.06 -9.46
C PHE A 222 0.49 7.06 -10.12
N SER A 223 0.92 8.30 -10.37
CA SER A 223 0.08 9.32 -11.02
C SER A 223 -0.25 8.97 -12.47
N VAL A 224 0.68 8.36 -13.21
CA VAL A 224 0.43 7.88 -14.58
C VAL A 224 -0.61 6.76 -14.60
N LEU A 225 -0.52 5.82 -13.67
CA LEU A 225 -1.51 4.74 -13.53
C LEU A 225 -2.89 5.30 -13.18
N GLU A 226 -2.96 6.24 -12.24
CA GLU A 226 -4.20 6.91 -11.85
C GLU A 226 -4.82 7.71 -13.00
N ALA A 227 -4.02 8.50 -13.74
CA ALA A 227 -4.49 9.27 -14.89
C ALA A 227 -5.09 8.37 -15.98
N LYS A 228 -4.49 7.21 -16.21
CA LYS A 228 -5.03 6.23 -17.18
C LYS A 228 -6.40 5.68 -16.75
N THR A 229 -6.55 5.36 -15.46
CA THR A 229 -7.82 4.87 -14.90
C THR A 229 -8.90 5.94 -14.96
N ILE A 230 -8.59 7.18 -14.57
CA ILE A 230 -9.53 8.31 -14.62
C ILE A 230 -10.00 8.58 -16.07
N ASN A 231 -9.09 8.55 -17.03
CA ASN A 231 -9.45 8.72 -18.43
C ASN A 231 -10.38 7.61 -18.93
N GLN A 232 -10.16 6.36 -18.52
CA GLN A 232 -11.05 5.24 -18.85
C GLN A 232 -12.43 5.40 -18.21
N GLU A 233 -12.50 5.78 -16.93
CA GLU A 233 -13.77 6.04 -16.24
C GLU A 233 -14.53 7.21 -16.89
N GLN A 234 -13.85 8.30 -17.26
CA GLN A 234 -14.49 9.43 -17.93
C GLN A 234 -14.99 9.07 -19.32
N GLN A 235 -14.27 8.24 -20.06
CA GLN A 235 -14.73 7.74 -21.36
C GLN A 235 -15.97 6.85 -21.20
N ALA A 236 -15.96 5.92 -20.24
CA ALA A 236 -17.10 5.06 -19.96
C ALA A 236 -18.35 5.86 -19.52
N LEU A 237 -18.16 6.90 -18.69
CA LEU A 237 -19.25 7.77 -18.26
C LEU A 237 -19.83 8.56 -19.46
N LYS A 238 -18.99 9.08 -20.34
CA LYS A 238 -19.45 9.77 -21.56
C LYS A 238 -20.24 8.84 -22.48
N GLU A 239 -19.75 7.61 -22.67
CA GLU A 239 -20.50 6.62 -23.46
C GLU A 239 -21.86 6.28 -22.87
N ILE A 240 -21.96 6.20 -21.52
CA ILE A 240 -23.24 5.99 -20.83
C ILE A 240 -24.17 7.19 -20.99
N GLU A 241 -23.66 8.42 -20.86
CA GLU A 241 -24.43 9.65 -21.05
C GLU A 241 -24.93 9.78 -22.50
N GLU A 242 -24.09 9.48 -23.48
CA GLU A 242 -24.46 9.49 -24.91
C GLU A 242 -25.56 8.45 -25.20
N LYS A 243 -25.42 7.23 -24.69
CA LYS A 243 -26.43 6.17 -24.81
C LYS A 243 -27.76 6.57 -24.16
N LYS A 244 -27.70 7.17 -22.98
CA LYS A 244 -28.89 7.66 -22.27
C LYS A 244 -29.60 8.78 -23.04
N SER A 245 -28.84 9.75 -23.55
CA SER A 245 -29.36 10.83 -24.34
C SER A 245 -30.02 10.34 -25.67
N ALA A 246 -29.38 9.36 -26.32
CA ALA A 246 -29.94 8.74 -27.52
C ALA A 246 -31.25 7.98 -27.23
N LEU A 247 -31.31 7.29 -26.08
CA LEU A 247 -32.51 6.60 -25.62
C LEU A 247 -33.65 7.58 -25.30
N ASP A 248 -33.34 8.67 -24.60
CA ASP A 248 -34.34 9.71 -24.28
C ASP A 248 -34.95 10.33 -25.53
N ILE A 249 -34.14 10.65 -26.55
CA ILE A 249 -34.60 11.14 -27.83
C ILE A 249 -35.55 10.15 -28.52
N ILE A 250 -35.24 8.87 -28.52
CA ILE A 250 -36.08 7.82 -29.11
C ILE A 250 -37.39 7.68 -28.34
N LEU A 251 -37.35 7.73 -27.02
CA LEU A 251 -38.52 7.63 -26.14
C LEU A 251 -39.46 8.83 -26.31
N ASP A 252 -38.92 10.05 -26.41
CA ASP A 252 -39.70 11.27 -26.67
C ASP A 252 -40.42 11.18 -28.03
N LYS A 253 -39.74 10.71 -29.06
CA LYS A 253 -40.34 10.49 -30.39
C LYS A 253 -41.46 9.45 -30.38
N ILE A 254 -41.28 8.37 -29.58
CA ILE A 254 -42.33 7.36 -29.38
C ILE A 254 -43.55 7.98 -28.67
N HIS A 255 -43.30 8.83 -27.68
CA HIS A 255 -44.34 9.45 -26.89
C HIS A 255 -45.18 10.46 -27.74
N GLU A 256 -44.49 11.21 -28.62
CA GLU A 256 -45.16 12.22 -29.46
C GLU A 256 -45.85 11.63 -30.72
N SER A 257 -45.25 10.65 -31.36
CA SER A 257 -45.64 10.22 -32.71
C SER A 257 -45.91 8.71 -32.85
N GLY A 258 -45.82 7.96 -31.74
CA GLY A 258 -46.03 6.51 -31.69
C GLY A 258 -44.86 5.68 -32.21
N MET A 259 -44.89 4.42 -31.91
CA MET A 259 -43.81 3.48 -32.22
C MET A 259 -43.58 3.23 -33.74
N GLU A 260 -44.60 3.51 -34.56
CA GLU A 260 -44.51 3.37 -36.01
C GLU A 260 -43.73 4.51 -36.67
N SER A 261 -43.55 5.62 -36.00
CA SER A 261 -42.76 6.76 -36.46
C SER A 261 -41.25 6.53 -36.46
N LEU A 262 -40.79 5.48 -35.83
CA LEU A 262 -39.37 5.13 -35.74
C LEU A 262 -38.87 4.56 -37.07
N SER A 263 -37.74 5.07 -37.54
CA SER A 263 -37.00 4.50 -38.65
C SER A 263 -36.42 3.10 -38.28
N ALA A 264 -36.09 2.32 -39.30
CA ALA A 264 -35.48 0.99 -39.07
C ALA A 264 -34.20 1.05 -38.20
N LYS A 265 -33.42 2.12 -38.37
CA LYS A 265 -32.19 2.37 -37.62
C LYS A 265 -32.46 2.70 -36.12
N GLU A 266 -33.50 3.49 -35.87
CA GLU A 266 -33.92 3.85 -34.51
C GLU A 266 -34.51 2.64 -33.77
N LYS A 267 -35.21 1.73 -34.44
CA LYS A 267 -35.72 0.49 -33.90
C LYS A 267 -34.59 -0.47 -33.51
N GLU A 268 -33.54 -0.52 -34.33
CA GLU A 268 -32.34 -1.33 -34.05
C GLU A 268 -31.56 -0.76 -32.87
N GLN A 269 -31.35 0.54 -32.82
CA GLN A 269 -30.72 1.20 -31.65
C GLN A 269 -31.50 1.00 -30.35
N LEU A 270 -32.83 1.10 -30.39
CA LEU A 270 -33.65 0.85 -29.21
C LEU A 270 -33.49 -0.58 -28.72
N LYS A 271 -33.40 -1.54 -29.64
CA LYS A 271 -33.19 -2.96 -29.29
C LYS A 271 -31.81 -3.20 -28.66
N GLU A 272 -30.75 -2.61 -29.18
CA GLU A 272 -29.39 -2.69 -28.62
C GLU A 272 -29.32 -2.05 -27.24
N LEU A 273 -29.90 -0.88 -27.06
CA LEU A 273 -29.90 -0.15 -25.78
C LEU A 273 -30.80 -0.81 -24.73
N SER A 274 -31.78 -1.61 -25.11
CA SER A 274 -32.63 -2.39 -24.17
C SER A 274 -32.01 -3.71 -23.70
N GLN A 275 -30.93 -4.17 -24.33
CA GLN A 275 -30.25 -5.42 -24.02
C GLN A 275 -28.91 -5.20 -23.29
N SER A 276 -28.45 -3.96 -23.14
CA SER A 276 -27.23 -3.59 -22.41
C SER A 276 -27.55 -3.13 -20.99
#